data_5c8ae57c77e6de453b0343f2f8257f59
#
_entry.id   5c8ae57c77e6de453b0343f2f8257f59
#
_cell.length_a   1.000
_cell.length_b   1.000
_cell.length_c   1.000
_cell.angle_alpha   90.00
_cell.angle_beta   90.00
_cell.angle_gamma   90.00
#
_symmetry.space_group_name_H-M   'P 1'
#
loop_
_entity.id
_entity.type
_entity.pdbx_description
1 polymer ?
#
loop_
_entity_poly.entity_id
_entity_poly.type
_entity_poly.pdbx_seq_one_letter_code
_entity_poly.pdbx_strand_id
1 'polypeptide(L)'
;MTTLNPLPPVEEQPIASVAPALPNEEDWFKPCALIPVYNHERSLPAVVAALRAADLPCVLVDDGSSPAAATVIDRLAEQDGVFQLRHPRNQGKGGAVISGLREARRLGFSHALQVDADGQHDLSGVELFLDRASQAPDAVICGYPRYDASVPKGRLYARYLTHVWVWINTLSLAIRDSMCGFRVYPLEPTLALLDRVRLGRRMDFDTEILVRLHWQEQPMVWLPTRVHYPADGVSHFRLWLDNALISAMHARLFCGMLLRAPKLLARRLQR
;
A
#
# COMPACT_ATOMS: atom_id res chain seq x y z
N MET A 1 -42.34 -56.33 32.75
CA MET A 1 -40.94 -56.48 32.34
C MET A 1 -40.83 -56.15 30.86
N THR A 2 -40.49 -54.91 30.57
CA THR A 2 -40.39 -54.43 29.16
C THR A 2 -38.92 -54.41 28.82
N THR A 3 -38.54 -55.29 27.92
CA THR A 3 -37.14 -55.42 27.44
C THR A 3 -36.82 -54.28 26.50
N LEU A 4 -35.90 -53.41 26.84
CA LEU A 4 -35.32 -52.38 25.99
C LEU A 4 -34.35 -53.03 24.96
N ASN A 5 -34.64 -52.81 23.68
CA ASN A 5 -33.76 -53.23 22.59
C ASN A 5 -32.52 -52.32 22.53
N PRO A 6 -31.29 -52.82 22.37
CA PRO A 6 -30.13 -52.01 22.22
C PRO A 6 -30.10 -51.28 20.87
N LEU A 7 -29.69 -50.02 20.88
CA LEU A 7 -29.48 -49.19 19.70
C LEU A 7 -28.36 -49.78 18.80
N PRO A 8 -28.48 -49.65 17.47
CA PRO A 8 -27.46 -50.11 16.56
C PRO A 8 -26.18 -49.26 16.67
N PRO A 9 -25.00 -49.84 16.38
CA PRO A 9 -23.76 -49.11 16.45
C PRO A 9 -23.69 -47.96 15.41
N VAL A 10 -23.23 -46.80 15.85
CA VAL A 10 -22.97 -45.66 14.99
C VAL A 10 -21.73 -45.95 14.14
N GLU A 11 -21.93 -46.12 12.82
CA GLU A 11 -20.83 -46.17 11.88
C GLU A 11 -20.10 -44.80 11.84
N GLU A 12 -18.89 -44.74 12.38
CA GLU A 12 -17.98 -43.63 12.18
C GLU A 12 -17.55 -43.57 10.72
N GLN A 13 -18.12 -42.65 9.96
CA GLN A 13 -17.62 -42.33 8.63
C GLN A 13 -16.23 -41.65 8.79
N PRO A 14 -15.20 -42.10 8.06
CA PRO A 14 -13.91 -41.46 8.11
C PRO A 14 -14.02 -40.02 7.57
N ILE A 15 -13.74 -39.04 8.42
CA ILE A 15 -13.56 -37.64 8.03
C ILE A 15 -12.34 -37.63 7.09
N ALA A 16 -12.61 -37.56 5.79
CA ALA A 16 -11.55 -37.31 4.81
C ALA A 16 -10.92 -35.96 5.13
N SER A 17 -9.73 -35.98 5.72
CA SER A 17 -8.87 -34.84 5.89
C SER A 17 -8.45 -34.37 4.48
N VAL A 18 -9.23 -33.43 3.93
CA VAL A 18 -8.80 -32.67 2.75
C VAL A 18 -7.71 -31.73 3.23
N ALA A 19 -6.46 -32.17 3.13
CA ALA A 19 -5.34 -31.25 3.24
C ALA A 19 -5.59 -30.12 2.21
N PRO A 20 -5.43 -28.82 2.60
CA PRO A 20 -5.54 -27.74 1.63
C PRO A 20 -4.53 -28.04 0.50
N ALA A 21 -5.03 -28.11 -0.73
CA ALA A 21 -4.19 -28.26 -1.91
C ALA A 21 -3.14 -27.12 -1.87
N LEU A 22 -1.88 -27.47 -1.99
CA LEU A 22 -0.81 -26.48 -2.18
C LEU A 22 -1.21 -25.64 -3.40
N PRO A 23 -1.14 -24.29 -3.33
CA PRO A 23 -1.48 -23.46 -4.48
C PRO A 23 -0.61 -23.89 -5.66
N ASN A 24 -1.22 -24.07 -6.83
CA ASN A 24 -0.49 -24.33 -8.07
C ASN A 24 0.58 -23.24 -8.23
N GLU A 25 1.77 -23.60 -8.73
CA GLU A 25 2.89 -22.66 -8.90
C GLU A 25 2.53 -21.42 -9.73
N GLU A 26 1.46 -21.46 -10.53
CA GLU A 26 0.95 -20.34 -11.33
C GLU A 26 0.01 -19.38 -10.56
N ASP A 27 -0.45 -19.74 -9.37
CA ASP A 27 -1.51 -19.01 -8.65
C ASP A 27 -1.00 -18.17 -7.44
N TRP A 28 0.31 -18.11 -7.27
CA TRP A 28 0.92 -17.41 -6.12
C TRP A 28 0.94 -15.87 -6.27
N PHE A 29 0.96 -15.34 -7.51
CA PHE A 29 1.01 -13.91 -7.79
C PHE A 29 -0.37 -13.39 -8.18
N LYS A 30 -1.11 -12.85 -7.22
CA LYS A 30 -2.44 -12.27 -7.39
C LYS A 30 -2.40 -10.80 -7.01
N PRO A 31 -2.01 -9.90 -7.92
CA PRO A 31 -1.96 -8.48 -7.63
C PRO A 31 -3.34 -7.82 -7.71
N CYS A 32 -3.50 -6.72 -6.97
CA CYS A 32 -4.60 -5.76 -7.15
C CYS A 32 -4.08 -4.33 -7.10
N ALA A 33 -4.86 -3.38 -7.62
CA ALA A 33 -4.66 -1.97 -7.36
C ALA A 33 -5.37 -1.58 -6.06
N LEU A 34 -4.69 -0.82 -5.21
CA LEU A 34 -5.23 -0.23 -4.00
C LEU A 34 -5.32 1.28 -4.17
N ILE A 35 -6.53 1.82 -4.13
CA ILE A 35 -6.83 3.22 -4.42
C ILE A 35 -7.47 3.87 -3.20
N PRO A 36 -6.72 4.64 -2.38
CA PRO A 36 -7.31 5.48 -1.33
C PRO A 36 -8.04 6.66 -1.97
N VAL A 37 -9.31 6.85 -1.62
CA VAL A 37 -10.18 7.85 -2.22
C VAL A 37 -10.72 8.79 -1.16
N TYR A 38 -10.56 10.11 -1.38
CA TYR A 38 -11.22 11.15 -0.59
C TYR A 38 -11.57 12.33 -1.48
N ASN A 39 -12.85 12.44 -1.90
CA ASN A 39 -13.36 13.52 -2.75
C ASN A 39 -12.63 13.66 -4.11
N HIS A 40 -12.41 12.54 -4.80
CA HIS A 40 -11.79 12.50 -6.13
C HIS A 40 -12.76 11.96 -7.21
N GLU A 41 -14.03 12.36 -7.14
CA GLU A 41 -15.09 11.89 -8.03
C GLU A 41 -14.82 12.14 -9.52
N ARG A 42 -14.01 13.15 -9.86
CA ARG A 42 -13.73 13.53 -11.25
C ARG A 42 -12.64 12.64 -11.89
N SER A 43 -11.57 12.37 -11.17
CA SER A 43 -10.41 11.63 -11.69
C SER A 43 -10.51 10.12 -11.52
N LEU A 44 -11.19 9.67 -10.45
CA LEU A 44 -11.29 8.26 -10.08
C LEU A 44 -11.81 7.34 -11.21
N PRO A 45 -12.87 7.69 -12.00
CA PRO A 45 -13.37 6.82 -13.06
C PRO A 45 -12.31 6.50 -14.11
N ALA A 46 -11.50 7.51 -14.52
CA ALA A 46 -10.43 7.32 -15.50
C ALA A 46 -9.30 6.45 -14.94
N VAL A 47 -8.94 6.62 -13.66
CA VAL A 47 -7.94 5.80 -12.98
C VAL A 47 -8.38 4.34 -12.93
N VAL A 48 -9.61 4.06 -12.49
CA VAL A 48 -10.17 2.70 -12.44
C VAL A 48 -10.24 2.08 -13.83
N ALA A 49 -10.73 2.82 -14.83
CA ALA A 49 -10.82 2.33 -16.20
C ALA A 49 -9.45 1.93 -16.76
N ALA A 50 -8.40 2.73 -16.53
CA ALA A 50 -7.06 2.42 -17.00
C ALA A 50 -6.47 1.17 -16.31
N LEU A 51 -6.70 1.00 -15.00
CA LEU A 51 -6.24 -0.17 -14.25
C LEU A 51 -7.01 -1.44 -14.66
N ARG A 52 -8.33 -1.34 -14.88
CA ARG A 52 -9.15 -2.45 -15.37
C ARG A 52 -8.81 -2.85 -16.81
N ALA A 53 -8.40 -1.89 -17.64
CA ALA A 53 -7.90 -2.18 -18.99
C ALA A 53 -6.58 -2.99 -18.99
N ALA A 54 -5.83 -2.94 -17.89
CA ALA A 54 -4.65 -3.79 -17.64
C ALA A 54 -5.02 -5.08 -16.85
N ASP A 55 -6.27 -5.50 -16.86
CA ASP A 55 -6.82 -6.66 -16.12
C ASP A 55 -6.53 -6.67 -14.62
N LEU A 56 -6.19 -5.52 -14.03
CA LEU A 56 -5.87 -5.41 -12.62
C LEU A 56 -7.12 -5.15 -11.77
N PRO A 57 -7.52 -6.07 -10.86
CA PRO A 57 -8.60 -5.81 -9.91
C PRO A 57 -8.32 -4.59 -9.04
N CYS A 58 -9.36 -3.83 -8.69
CA CYS A 58 -9.23 -2.58 -7.94
C CYS A 58 -9.91 -2.68 -6.57
N VAL A 59 -9.21 -2.29 -5.52
CA VAL A 59 -9.73 -2.12 -4.17
C VAL A 59 -9.82 -0.63 -3.87
N LEU A 60 -11.02 -0.08 -3.91
CA LEU A 60 -11.33 1.32 -3.62
C LEU A 60 -11.54 1.49 -2.12
N VAL A 61 -10.78 2.36 -1.47
CA VAL A 61 -11.00 2.69 -0.06
C VAL A 61 -11.55 4.11 0.05
N ASP A 62 -12.86 4.21 0.22
CA ASP A 62 -13.54 5.48 0.48
C ASP A 62 -13.25 5.97 1.90
N ASP A 63 -12.42 6.98 2.03
CA ASP A 63 -12.01 7.52 3.33
C ASP A 63 -12.99 8.59 3.86
N GLY A 64 -14.28 8.27 3.83
CA GLY A 64 -15.34 9.17 4.32
C GLY A 64 -15.54 10.35 3.40
N SER A 65 -15.66 10.11 2.10
CA SER A 65 -15.90 11.11 1.08
C SER A 65 -17.30 11.75 1.18
N SER A 66 -17.50 12.82 0.44
CA SER A 66 -18.80 13.47 0.26
C SER A 66 -19.82 12.52 -0.41
N PRO A 67 -21.14 12.77 -0.27
CA PRO A 67 -22.15 11.93 -0.92
C PRO A 67 -21.99 11.86 -2.45
N ALA A 68 -21.52 12.94 -3.09
CA ALA A 68 -21.28 12.96 -4.53
C ALA A 68 -20.16 12.00 -4.92
N ALA A 69 -19.02 12.04 -4.23
CA ALA A 69 -17.92 11.13 -4.47
C ALA A 69 -18.27 9.68 -4.09
N ALA A 70 -19.01 9.49 -2.99
CA ALA A 70 -19.52 8.19 -2.57
C ALA A 70 -20.38 7.52 -3.66
N THR A 71 -21.30 8.29 -4.30
CA THR A 71 -22.13 7.78 -5.40
C THR A 71 -21.28 7.31 -6.61
N VAL A 72 -20.20 8.03 -6.92
CA VAL A 72 -19.30 7.60 -8.00
C VAL A 72 -18.58 6.31 -7.65
N ILE A 73 -18.09 6.20 -6.40
CA ILE A 73 -17.42 4.99 -5.91
C ILE A 73 -18.39 3.80 -5.93
N ASP A 74 -19.65 3.98 -5.50
CA ASP A 74 -20.67 2.92 -5.50
C ASP A 74 -20.90 2.38 -6.92
N ARG A 75 -21.05 3.27 -7.92
CA ARG A 75 -21.20 2.87 -9.33
C ARG A 75 -19.97 2.12 -9.88
N LEU A 76 -18.78 2.53 -9.49
CA LEU A 76 -17.56 1.83 -9.91
C LEU A 76 -17.45 0.45 -9.29
N ALA A 77 -17.93 0.28 -8.06
CA ALA A 77 -17.94 -1.00 -7.36
C ALA A 77 -18.98 -2.01 -7.90
N GLU A 78 -19.92 -1.57 -8.75
CA GLU A 78 -20.81 -2.48 -9.51
C GLU A 78 -20.09 -3.22 -10.64
N GLN A 79 -18.90 -2.76 -11.04
CA GLN A 79 -18.11 -3.40 -12.09
C GLN A 79 -17.41 -4.65 -11.55
N ASP A 80 -17.31 -5.67 -12.39
CA ASP A 80 -16.57 -6.89 -12.06
C ASP A 80 -15.08 -6.56 -11.78
N GLY A 81 -14.53 -7.18 -10.73
CA GLY A 81 -13.15 -6.95 -10.29
C GLY A 81 -12.91 -5.59 -9.61
N VAL A 82 -13.95 -4.83 -9.25
CA VAL A 82 -13.84 -3.61 -8.44
C VAL A 82 -14.48 -3.85 -7.08
N PHE A 83 -13.68 -3.72 -6.03
CA PHE A 83 -14.09 -3.92 -4.64
C PHE A 83 -14.08 -2.59 -3.90
N GLN A 84 -14.94 -2.46 -2.91
CA GLN A 84 -15.06 -1.23 -2.12
C GLN A 84 -14.98 -1.51 -0.62
N LEU A 85 -14.23 -0.64 0.08
CA LEU A 85 -14.26 -0.51 1.53
C LEU A 85 -14.56 0.95 1.87
N ARG A 86 -15.51 1.21 2.78
CA ARG A 86 -15.88 2.58 3.18
C ARG A 86 -15.63 2.82 4.65
N HIS A 87 -14.93 3.90 4.96
CA HIS A 87 -14.78 4.41 6.31
C HIS A 87 -15.96 5.34 6.66
N PRO A 88 -16.46 5.29 7.91
CA PRO A 88 -17.56 6.18 8.34
C PRO A 88 -17.11 7.65 8.45
N ARG A 89 -15.81 7.92 8.48
CA ARG A 89 -15.18 9.24 8.55
C ARG A 89 -13.77 9.21 8.03
N ASN A 90 -13.24 10.36 7.59
CA ASN A 90 -11.87 10.49 7.12
C ASN A 90 -10.85 10.08 8.20
N GLN A 91 -10.00 9.12 7.88
CA GLN A 91 -8.89 8.63 8.71
C GLN A 91 -7.52 9.09 8.19
N GLY A 92 -7.50 9.68 7.00
CA GLY A 92 -6.31 10.12 6.28
C GLY A 92 -5.76 9.06 5.32
N LYS A 93 -4.94 9.50 4.36
CA LYS A 93 -4.38 8.65 3.29
C LYS A 93 -3.77 7.35 3.84
N GLY A 94 -2.89 7.47 4.83
CA GLY A 94 -2.26 6.30 5.44
C GLY A 94 -3.27 5.36 6.11
N GLY A 95 -4.33 5.90 6.74
CA GLY A 95 -5.43 5.10 7.30
C GLY A 95 -6.16 4.30 6.23
N ALA A 96 -6.45 4.94 5.09
CA ALA A 96 -7.08 4.29 3.94
C ALA A 96 -6.18 3.20 3.33
N VAL A 97 -4.89 3.49 3.13
CA VAL A 97 -3.93 2.50 2.62
C VAL A 97 -3.82 1.29 3.55
N ILE A 98 -3.68 1.49 4.87
CA ILE A 98 -3.61 0.39 5.85
C ILE A 98 -4.86 -0.49 5.78
N SER A 99 -6.04 0.11 5.73
CA SER A 99 -7.31 -0.63 5.64
C SER A 99 -7.40 -1.39 4.33
N GLY A 100 -6.99 -0.78 3.23
CA GLY A 100 -7.02 -1.39 1.91
C GLY A 100 -6.02 -2.54 1.75
N LEU A 101 -4.82 -2.46 2.33
CA LEU A 101 -3.86 -3.58 2.36
C LEU A 101 -4.45 -4.80 3.08
N ARG A 102 -5.15 -4.58 4.20
CA ARG A 102 -5.84 -5.65 4.92
C ARG A 102 -7.00 -6.23 4.13
N GLU A 103 -7.78 -5.37 3.49
CA GLU A 103 -8.89 -5.79 2.63
C GLU A 103 -8.41 -6.57 1.41
N ALA A 104 -7.35 -6.11 0.75
CA ALA A 104 -6.73 -6.84 -0.36
C ALA A 104 -6.31 -8.25 0.07
N ARG A 105 -5.70 -8.41 1.25
CA ARG A 105 -5.37 -9.73 1.79
C ARG A 105 -6.60 -10.58 2.09
N ARG A 106 -7.66 -9.98 2.66
CA ARG A 106 -8.94 -10.65 2.93
C ARG A 106 -9.59 -11.17 1.65
N LEU A 107 -9.44 -10.44 0.55
CA LEU A 107 -9.92 -10.83 -0.79
C LEU A 107 -9.04 -11.87 -1.49
N GLY A 108 -7.94 -12.30 -0.86
CA GLY A 108 -7.06 -13.34 -1.39
C GLY A 108 -5.95 -12.84 -2.31
N PHE A 109 -5.75 -11.52 -2.44
CA PHE A 109 -4.62 -10.98 -3.18
C PHE A 109 -3.30 -11.20 -2.44
N SER A 110 -2.21 -11.28 -3.19
CA SER A 110 -0.84 -11.45 -2.67
C SER A 110 -0.06 -10.13 -2.65
N HIS A 111 -0.36 -9.25 -3.61
CA HIS A 111 0.32 -7.96 -3.80
C HIS A 111 -0.68 -6.84 -4.01
N ALA A 112 -0.36 -5.63 -3.56
CA ALA A 112 -1.18 -4.46 -3.78
C ALA A 112 -0.36 -3.31 -4.37
N LEU A 113 -0.72 -2.87 -5.58
CA LEU A 113 -0.20 -1.65 -6.20
C LEU A 113 -0.99 -0.45 -5.67
N GLN A 114 -0.37 0.36 -4.80
CA GLN A 114 -0.95 1.63 -4.37
C GLN A 114 -0.93 2.63 -5.53
N VAL A 115 -2.10 3.23 -5.80
CA VAL A 115 -2.30 4.27 -6.82
C VAL A 115 -3.14 5.39 -6.20
N ASP A 116 -2.70 6.64 -6.34
CA ASP A 116 -3.48 7.78 -5.85
C ASP A 116 -4.67 8.07 -6.80
N ALA A 117 -5.83 8.43 -6.24
CA ALA A 117 -7.07 8.67 -6.99
C ALA A 117 -7.08 9.97 -7.80
N ASP A 118 -6.06 10.83 -7.64
CA ASP A 118 -5.97 12.16 -8.27
C ASP A 118 -5.56 12.15 -9.75
N GLY A 119 -5.18 10.97 -10.28
CA GLY A 119 -4.78 10.80 -11.67
C GLY A 119 -3.41 11.39 -12.02
N GLN A 120 -2.56 11.70 -11.04
CA GLN A 120 -1.23 12.28 -11.29
C GLN A 120 -0.19 11.25 -11.73
N HIS A 121 -0.42 9.96 -11.46
CA HIS A 121 0.49 8.89 -11.86
C HIS A 121 0.28 8.47 -13.30
N ASP A 122 1.38 8.32 -14.04
CA ASP A 122 1.36 7.68 -15.37
C ASP A 122 1.14 6.18 -15.20
N LEU A 123 -0.07 5.73 -15.53
CA LEU A 123 -0.48 4.33 -15.37
C LEU A 123 0.06 3.42 -16.49
N SER A 124 0.69 3.96 -17.54
CA SER A 124 1.34 3.14 -18.59
C SER A 124 2.48 2.28 -18.04
N GLY A 125 3.01 2.62 -16.86
CA GLY A 125 4.05 1.85 -16.18
C GLY A 125 3.53 0.68 -15.31
N VAL A 126 2.22 0.47 -15.19
CA VAL A 126 1.63 -0.55 -14.30
C VAL A 126 2.18 -1.94 -14.58
N GLU A 127 2.18 -2.36 -15.85
CA GLU A 127 2.68 -3.68 -16.27
C GLU A 127 4.14 -3.89 -15.84
N LEU A 128 5.01 -2.90 -16.04
CA LEU A 128 6.42 -2.99 -15.62
C LEU A 128 6.56 -3.17 -14.10
N PHE A 129 5.71 -2.51 -13.30
CA PHE A 129 5.74 -2.65 -11.85
C PHE A 129 5.26 -4.03 -11.42
N LEU A 130 4.23 -4.58 -12.06
CA LEU A 130 3.71 -5.91 -11.79
C LEU A 130 4.70 -7.01 -12.22
N ASP A 131 5.31 -6.88 -13.39
CA ASP A 131 6.36 -7.80 -13.86
C ASP A 131 7.53 -7.84 -12.87
N ARG A 132 7.94 -6.68 -12.38
CA ARG A 132 9.02 -6.62 -11.40
C ARG A 132 8.61 -7.23 -10.07
N ALA A 133 7.36 -7.06 -9.64
CA ALA A 133 6.83 -7.67 -8.43
C ALA A 133 6.75 -9.21 -8.56
N SER A 134 6.38 -9.73 -9.73
CA SER A 134 6.38 -11.17 -9.98
C SER A 134 7.79 -11.78 -9.99
N GLN A 135 8.80 -11.06 -10.50
CA GLN A 135 10.20 -11.49 -10.50
C GLN A 135 10.89 -11.38 -9.13
N ALA A 136 10.38 -10.53 -8.25
CA ALA A 136 10.91 -10.30 -6.90
C ALA A 136 9.76 -10.22 -5.88
N PRO A 137 9.09 -11.36 -5.59
CA PRO A 137 7.81 -11.40 -4.86
C PRO A 137 7.90 -10.85 -3.44
N ASP A 138 9.03 -10.97 -2.81
CA ASP A 138 9.24 -10.43 -1.46
C ASP A 138 9.62 -8.94 -1.46
N ALA A 139 9.90 -8.34 -2.64
CA ALA A 139 10.37 -6.97 -2.69
C ALA A 139 9.21 -5.96 -2.77
N VAL A 140 9.37 -4.81 -2.12
CA VAL A 140 8.54 -3.64 -2.39
C VAL A 140 9.04 -2.99 -3.67
N ILE A 141 8.18 -2.87 -4.69
CA ILE A 141 8.53 -2.17 -5.92
C ILE A 141 8.14 -0.71 -5.75
N CYS A 142 9.10 0.17 -5.73
CA CYS A 142 8.94 1.59 -5.42
C CYS A 142 9.12 2.45 -6.66
N GLY A 143 8.15 3.31 -6.94
CA GLY A 143 8.31 4.38 -7.90
C GLY A 143 9.18 5.52 -7.36
N TYR A 144 10.05 6.07 -8.20
CA TYR A 144 10.67 7.36 -7.94
C TYR A 144 10.37 8.31 -9.09
N PRO A 145 9.87 9.52 -8.82
CA PRO A 145 9.41 10.40 -9.87
C PRO A 145 10.57 10.96 -10.69
N ARG A 146 10.41 10.92 -12.00
CA ARG A 146 11.19 11.75 -12.93
C ARG A 146 10.41 13.03 -13.15
N TYR A 147 10.98 14.13 -12.68
CA TYR A 147 10.37 15.45 -12.81
C TYR A 147 10.68 16.05 -14.18
N ASP A 148 9.68 16.68 -14.74
CA ASP A 148 9.85 17.62 -15.85
C ASP A 148 10.01 19.06 -15.33
N ALA A 149 10.12 20.02 -16.25
CA ALA A 149 10.32 21.44 -15.90
C ALA A 149 9.11 22.10 -15.21
N SER A 150 7.97 21.41 -15.09
CA SER A 150 6.72 21.93 -14.51
C SER A 150 6.70 21.91 -12.99
N VAL A 151 7.66 21.26 -12.33
CA VAL A 151 7.67 21.08 -10.87
C VAL A 151 7.95 22.38 -10.12
N PRO A 152 7.10 22.82 -9.19
CA PRO A 152 7.36 23.99 -8.35
C PRO A 152 8.60 23.78 -7.47
N LYS A 153 9.57 24.71 -7.54
CA LYS A 153 10.85 24.63 -6.79
C LYS A 153 10.66 24.41 -5.29
N GLY A 154 9.64 25.04 -4.68
CA GLY A 154 9.36 24.86 -3.25
C GLY A 154 9.01 23.42 -2.85
N ARG A 155 8.27 22.70 -3.69
CA ARG A 155 7.97 21.25 -3.47
C ARG A 155 9.23 20.42 -3.56
N LEU A 156 10.14 20.75 -4.49
CA LEU A 156 11.41 20.06 -4.65
C LEU A 156 12.28 20.19 -3.40
N TYR A 157 12.42 21.41 -2.84
CA TYR A 157 13.19 21.63 -1.60
C TYR A 157 12.60 20.88 -0.40
N ALA A 158 11.27 20.93 -0.20
CA ALA A 158 10.62 20.20 0.88
C ALA A 158 10.85 18.67 0.76
N ARG A 159 10.83 18.15 -0.46
CA ARG A 159 11.12 16.74 -0.74
C ARG A 159 12.57 16.37 -0.41
N TYR A 160 13.54 17.20 -0.80
CA TYR A 160 14.94 16.98 -0.45
C TYR A 160 15.16 16.96 1.06
N LEU A 161 14.54 17.86 1.81
CA LEU A 161 14.62 17.85 3.27
C LEU A 161 14.12 16.54 3.86
N THR A 162 12.99 16.02 3.36
CA THR A 162 12.47 14.72 3.77
C THR A 162 13.45 13.59 3.43
N HIS A 163 14.09 13.63 2.27
CA HIS A 163 15.09 12.62 1.89
C HIS A 163 16.29 12.59 2.82
N VAL A 164 16.82 13.77 3.20
CA VAL A 164 17.91 13.86 4.16
C VAL A 164 17.55 13.19 5.48
N TRP A 165 16.36 13.47 6.01
CA TRP A 165 15.87 12.81 7.22
C TRP A 165 15.70 11.30 7.06
N VAL A 166 15.23 10.83 5.90
CA VAL A 166 15.11 9.39 5.60
C VAL A 166 16.49 8.72 5.60
N TRP A 167 17.50 9.35 4.99
CA TRP A 167 18.87 8.82 4.99
C TRP A 167 19.48 8.78 6.39
N ILE A 168 19.23 9.79 7.22
CA ILE A 168 19.61 9.78 8.64
C ILE A 168 18.90 8.62 9.36
N ASN A 169 17.59 8.51 9.22
CA ASN A 169 16.78 7.50 9.91
C ASN A 169 17.09 6.06 9.49
N THR A 170 17.65 5.87 8.31
CA THR A 170 18.04 4.54 7.80
C THR A 170 19.53 4.27 7.87
N LEU A 171 20.35 5.30 8.13
CA LEU A 171 21.82 5.30 7.98
C LEU A 171 22.24 4.77 6.59
N SER A 172 21.44 5.04 5.55
CA SER A 172 21.59 4.47 4.21
C SER A 172 21.03 5.42 3.16
N LEU A 173 21.59 5.37 1.94
CA LEU A 173 21.09 6.07 0.77
C LEU A 173 20.18 5.16 -0.11
N ALA A 174 19.82 3.97 0.36
CA ALA A 174 19.10 2.98 -0.43
C ALA A 174 17.66 3.42 -0.77
N ILE A 175 17.01 4.23 0.05
CA ILE A 175 15.68 4.79 -0.23
C ILE A 175 15.86 6.00 -1.15
N ARG A 176 15.49 5.85 -2.41
CA ARG A 176 15.61 6.91 -3.43
C ARG A 176 14.50 7.94 -3.34
N ASP A 177 13.29 7.50 -2.98
CA ASP A 177 12.12 8.34 -2.79
C ASP A 177 11.17 7.74 -1.76
N SER A 178 10.74 8.53 -0.78
CA SER A 178 9.84 8.08 0.27
C SER A 178 8.44 8.69 0.18
N MET A 179 8.21 9.60 -0.76
CA MET A 179 6.97 10.36 -0.87
C MET A 179 6.10 9.94 -2.06
N CYS A 180 6.66 9.18 -3.02
CA CYS A 180 5.88 8.66 -4.14
C CYS A 180 4.98 7.53 -3.65
N GLY A 181 3.66 7.66 -3.83
CA GLY A 181 2.68 6.64 -3.44
C GLY A 181 2.58 5.47 -4.42
N PHE A 182 3.18 5.56 -5.61
CA PHE A 182 3.09 4.51 -6.62
C PHE A 182 4.04 3.35 -6.27
N ARG A 183 3.49 2.29 -5.64
CA ARG A 183 4.27 1.19 -5.07
C ARG A 183 3.49 -0.12 -5.09
N VAL A 184 4.19 -1.22 -5.39
CA VAL A 184 3.65 -2.57 -5.17
C VAL A 184 4.17 -3.08 -3.82
N TYR A 185 3.25 -3.41 -2.93
CA TYR A 185 3.56 -4.01 -1.64
C TYR A 185 3.29 -5.51 -1.68
N PRO A 186 4.26 -6.37 -1.31
CA PRO A 186 3.97 -7.75 -0.93
C PRO A 186 3.16 -7.72 0.37
N LEU A 187 1.95 -8.30 0.34
CA LEU A 187 1.00 -8.13 1.45
C LEU A 187 1.46 -8.81 2.73
N GLU A 188 2.04 -10.00 2.64
CA GLU A 188 2.43 -10.76 3.82
C GLU A 188 3.45 -10.01 4.70
N PRO A 189 4.65 -9.63 4.23
CA PRO A 189 5.62 -8.94 5.07
C PRO A 189 5.17 -7.54 5.45
N THR A 190 4.38 -6.87 4.58
CA THR A 190 3.85 -5.55 4.87
C THR A 190 2.84 -5.59 6.02
N LEU A 191 1.91 -6.55 6.02
CA LEU A 191 0.93 -6.72 7.09
C LEU A 191 1.59 -7.20 8.39
N ALA A 192 2.60 -8.06 8.31
CA ALA A 192 3.39 -8.46 9.48
C ALA A 192 4.08 -7.25 10.16
N LEU A 193 4.49 -6.23 9.39
CA LEU A 193 4.95 -4.96 9.95
C LEU A 193 3.81 -4.20 10.62
N LEU A 194 2.68 -4.03 9.92
CA LEU A 194 1.53 -3.25 10.39
C LEU A 194 0.88 -3.83 11.67
N ASP A 195 1.03 -5.13 11.89
CA ASP A 195 0.51 -5.79 13.10
C ASP A 195 1.43 -5.58 14.33
N ARG A 196 2.70 -5.28 14.10
CA ARG A 196 3.70 -5.05 15.16
C ARG A 196 3.83 -3.58 15.55
N VAL A 197 3.55 -2.65 14.62
CA VAL A 197 3.77 -1.22 14.84
C VAL A 197 2.61 -0.37 14.32
N ARG A 198 2.28 0.68 15.08
CA ARG A 198 1.33 1.67 14.62
C ARG A 198 2.08 2.73 13.80
N LEU A 199 1.63 2.92 12.57
CA LEU A 199 2.14 3.95 11.66
C LEU A 199 1.27 5.20 11.70
N GLY A 200 1.80 6.31 11.20
CA GLY A 200 1.04 7.50 10.87
C GLY A 200 -0.12 7.18 9.91
N ARG A 201 -1.21 7.93 10.04
CA ARG A 201 -2.43 7.66 9.25
C ARG A 201 -2.67 8.69 8.16
N ARG A 202 -1.84 9.73 8.08
CA ARG A 202 -2.00 10.81 7.10
C ARG A 202 -0.85 10.80 6.09
N MET A 203 -0.31 11.97 5.77
CA MET A 203 0.78 12.14 4.79
C MET A 203 2.15 11.65 5.29
N ASP A 204 2.27 11.39 6.57
CA ASP A 204 3.45 10.79 7.22
C ASP A 204 3.60 9.28 6.94
N PHE A 205 2.52 8.59 6.56
CA PHE A 205 2.50 7.14 6.29
C PHE A 205 3.51 6.70 5.23
N ASP A 206 3.50 7.35 4.05
CA ASP A 206 4.27 6.90 2.88
C ASP A 206 5.79 6.88 3.16
N THR A 207 6.28 7.80 3.99
CA THR A 207 7.68 7.83 4.44
C THR A 207 7.92 6.82 5.55
N GLU A 208 7.05 6.77 6.56
CA GLU A 208 7.25 5.93 7.73
C GLU A 208 7.28 4.44 7.38
N ILE A 209 6.38 3.98 6.52
CA ILE A 209 6.32 2.56 6.13
C ILE A 209 7.61 2.10 5.46
N LEU A 210 8.18 2.90 4.54
CA LEU A 210 9.43 2.52 3.84
C LEU A 210 10.63 2.47 4.79
N VAL A 211 10.76 3.43 5.70
CA VAL A 211 11.85 3.41 6.69
C VAL A 211 11.75 2.17 7.57
N ARG A 212 10.56 1.81 8.00
CA ARG A 212 10.35 0.63 8.86
C ARG A 212 10.54 -0.69 8.12
N LEU A 213 10.08 -0.80 6.87
CA LEU A 213 10.37 -1.95 6.01
C LEU A 213 11.88 -2.09 5.76
N HIS A 214 12.57 -0.97 5.50
CA HIS A 214 14.03 -0.98 5.37
C HIS A 214 14.74 -1.47 6.65
N TRP A 215 14.24 -1.11 7.84
CA TRP A 215 14.79 -1.61 9.11
C TRP A 215 14.58 -3.13 9.28
N GLN A 216 13.54 -3.70 8.66
CA GLN A 216 13.28 -5.15 8.63
C GLN A 216 14.02 -5.87 7.51
N GLU A 217 14.91 -5.18 6.78
CA GLU A 217 15.66 -5.74 5.65
C GLU A 217 14.78 -6.13 4.45
N GLN A 218 13.56 -5.58 4.40
CA GLN A 218 12.66 -5.82 3.28
C GLN A 218 13.34 -5.36 1.97
N PRO A 219 13.48 -6.23 0.96
CA PRO A 219 14.04 -5.83 -0.33
C PRO A 219 13.22 -4.73 -0.98
N MET A 220 13.88 -3.80 -1.67
CA MET A 220 13.24 -2.69 -2.39
C MET A 220 13.83 -2.58 -3.78
N VAL A 221 12.97 -2.56 -4.78
CA VAL A 221 13.33 -2.34 -6.19
C VAL A 221 12.79 -0.98 -6.62
N TRP A 222 13.63 -0.18 -7.27
CA TRP A 222 13.32 1.21 -7.63
C TRP A 222 13.13 1.36 -9.13
N LEU A 223 11.95 1.81 -9.55
CA LEU A 223 11.59 2.07 -10.94
C LEU A 223 11.27 3.55 -11.15
N PRO A 224 11.75 4.15 -12.26
CA PRO A 224 11.36 5.52 -12.59
C PRO A 224 9.88 5.56 -12.96
N THR A 225 9.15 6.54 -12.45
CA THR A 225 7.77 6.81 -12.84
C THR A 225 7.61 8.26 -13.26
N ARG A 226 6.75 8.51 -14.23
CA ARG A 226 6.38 9.87 -14.64
C ARG A 226 5.23 10.33 -13.73
N VAL A 227 5.32 11.56 -13.27
CA VAL A 227 4.27 12.20 -12.48
C VAL A 227 3.89 13.48 -13.20
N HIS A 228 2.62 13.59 -13.55
CA HIS A 228 2.06 14.79 -14.15
C HIS A 228 1.34 15.61 -13.09
N TYR A 229 1.63 16.90 -12.99
CA TYR A 229 0.94 17.81 -12.08
C TYR A 229 -0.11 18.61 -12.85
N PRO A 230 -1.40 18.22 -12.81
CA PRO A 230 -2.45 19.00 -13.43
C PRO A 230 -2.58 20.36 -12.74
N ALA A 231 -2.83 21.40 -13.52
CA ALA A 231 -2.99 22.77 -13.01
C ALA A 231 -4.12 22.89 -11.97
N ASP A 232 -5.17 22.06 -12.12
CA ASP A 232 -6.37 22.04 -11.28
C ASP A 232 -6.34 20.96 -10.19
N GLY A 233 -5.18 20.42 -9.86
CA GLY A 233 -5.03 19.33 -8.89
C GLY A 233 -5.47 19.75 -7.48
N VAL A 234 -6.44 19.02 -6.89
CA VAL A 234 -6.88 19.22 -5.51
C VAL A 234 -5.90 18.58 -4.55
N SER A 235 -5.30 19.39 -3.67
CA SER A 235 -4.40 18.88 -2.61
C SER A 235 -5.13 18.88 -1.26
N HIS A 236 -5.20 17.73 -0.62
CA HIS A 236 -5.73 17.57 0.74
C HIS A 236 -4.68 17.76 1.84
N PHE A 237 -3.49 18.23 1.49
CA PHE A 237 -2.40 18.52 2.44
C PHE A 237 -2.73 19.71 3.33
N ARG A 238 -2.79 19.48 4.64
CA ARG A 238 -3.03 20.53 5.66
C ARG A 238 -1.68 21.02 6.17
N LEU A 239 -1.24 22.20 5.69
CA LEU A 239 0.12 22.72 5.87
C LEU A 239 0.65 22.57 7.31
N TRP A 240 -0.07 23.03 8.32
CA TRP A 240 0.38 23.00 9.71
C TRP A 240 0.30 21.60 10.33
N LEU A 241 -0.85 20.94 10.15
CA LEU A 241 -1.08 19.62 10.76
C LEU A 241 -0.16 18.55 10.18
N ASP A 242 -0.10 18.47 8.85
CA ASP A 242 0.68 17.41 8.20
C ASP A 242 2.17 17.63 8.38
N ASN A 243 2.68 18.88 8.38
CA ASN A 243 4.07 19.15 8.72
C ASN A 243 4.39 18.82 10.19
N ALA A 244 3.49 19.09 11.13
CA ALA A 244 3.68 18.69 12.53
C ALA A 244 3.72 17.16 12.68
N LEU A 245 2.84 16.42 11.99
CA LEU A 245 2.82 14.96 12.00
C LEU A 245 4.08 14.36 11.35
N ILE A 246 4.51 14.91 10.21
CA ILE A 246 5.75 14.50 9.54
C ILE A 246 6.96 14.76 10.43
N SER A 247 7.03 15.91 11.11
CA SER A 247 8.13 16.22 12.03
C SER A 247 8.13 15.26 13.24
N ALA A 248 6.97 15.00 13.82
CA ALA A 248 6.83 14.03 14.91
C ALA A 248 7.18 12.60 14.46
N MET A 249 6.81 12.22 13.24
CA MET A 249 7.20 10.96 12.62
C MET A 249 8.72 10.84 12.50
N HIS A 250 9.39 11.86 11.95
CA HIS A 250 10.86 11.85 11.83
C HIS A 250 11.56 11.79 13.21
N ALA A 251 11.02 12.48 14.21
CA ALA A 251 11.54 12.38 15.58
C ALA A 251 11.42 10.95 16.15
N ARG A 252 10.26 10.30 15.98
CA ARG A 252 10.06 8.89 16.38
C ARG A 252 11.01 7.95 15.64
N LEU A 253 11.17 8.15 14.34
CA LEU A 253 12.08 7.34 13.53
C LEU A 253 13.54 7.57 13.94
N PHE A 254 13.93 8.81 14.24
CA PHE A 254 15.28 9.11 14.72
C PHE A 254 15.60 8.39 16.03
N CYS A 255 14.72 8.45 17.03
CA CYS A 255 14.88 7.66 18.26
C CYS A 255 14.94 6.16 17.96
N GLY A 256 14.08 5.68 17.06
CA GLY A 256 14.09 4.27 16.63
C GLY A 256 15.36 3.88 15.89
N MET A 257 15.97 4.76 15.12
CA MET A 257 17.24 4.58 14.46
C MET A 257 18.40 4.49 15.46
N LEU A 258 18.44 5.35 16.48
CA LEU A 258 19.48 5.30 17.50
C LEU A 258 19.55 3.93 18.19
N LEU A 259 18.39 3.35 18.52
CA LEU A 259 18.30 2.01 19.09
C LEU A 259 18.77 0.90 18.14
N ARG A 260 18.74 1.13 16.85
CA ARG A 260 19.12 0.18 15.78
C ARG A 260 20.47 0.49 15.17
N ALA A 261 21.10 1.60 15.54
CA ALA A 261 22.34 2.07 14.90
C ALA A 261 23.45 1.02 14.83
N PRO A 262 23.73 0.22 15.90
CA PRO A 262 24.75 -0.82 15.80
C PRO A 262 24.45 -1.85 14.69
N LYS A 263 23.21 -2.30 14.60
CA LYS A 263 22.77 -3.25 13.56
C LYS A 263 22.80 -2.63 12.16
N LEU A 264 22.34 -1.39 12.00
CA LEU A 264 22.32 -0.68 10.73
C LEU A 264 23.72 -0.42 10.20
N LEU A 265 24.66 -0.04 11.07
CA LEU A 265 26.06 0.17 10.70
C LEU A 265 26.77 -1.14 10.36
N ALA A 266 26.54 -2.20 11.14
CA ALA A 266 27.12 -3.53 10.83
C ALA A 266 26.70 -4.02 9.42
N ARG A 267 25.44 -3.84 9.03
CA ARG A 267 24.95 -4.19 7.68
C ARG A 267 25.65 -3.39 6.57
N ARG A 268 26.00 -2.13 6.85
CA ARG A 268 26.69 -1.28 5.87
C ARG A 268 28.12 -1.75 5.61
N LEU A 269 28.77 -2.35 6.61
CA LEU A 269 30.13 -2.88 6.49
C LEU A 269 30.19 -4.25 5.79
N GLN A 270 29.03 -4.95 5.68
CA GLN A 270 28.91 -6.26 5.02
C GLN A 270 28.50 -6.17 3.55
N ARG A 271 28.15 -4.99 3.04
CA ARG A 271 27.79 -4.70 1.64
C ARG A 271 28.93 -4.00 0.91
#